data_e8de462eaaa5dc64f0e7859c26d9e4b1
#
_entry.id   e8de462eaaa5dc64f0e7859c26d9e4b1
#
_cell.length_a   1.000
_cell.length_b   1.000
_cell.length_c   1.000
_cell.angle_alpha   90.00
_cell.angle_beta   90.00
_cell.angle_gamma   90.00
#
_symmetry.space_group_name_H-M   'P 1'
#
loop_
_entity.id
_entity.type
_entity.pdbx_description
1 polymer ?
#
loop_
_entity_poly.entity_id
_entity_poly.type
_entity_poly.pdbx_seq_one_letter_code
_entity_poly.pdbx_strand_id
1 'polypeptide(L)'
;EIMPSLVGSEMCIRDRYKVLDDIAWFRDYRFPKESSLLGPVKMSVTMVNAGTQHNVIPDRCTFVVDIRSNECYSNQELFDEIQKHITCEAKARSFRLSSSHVAPEHPVVQKAIAMKRTPFGSPTLSDQALMPFPSLKMGPGKSARSHTADEFIFVKEIEEAIGMYLELLEGVKI
;
A
#
# COMPACT_ATOMS: atom_id res chain seq x y z
N GLU A 1 0.09 4.27 -11.82
CA GLU A 1 0.42 3.83 -10.43
C GLU A 1 0.32 5.01 -9.50
N ILE A 2 -0.75 5.10 -8.74
CA ILE A 2 -0.89 6.12 -7.69
C ILE A 2 -0.61 5.40 -6.37
N MET A 3 0.64 5.47 -5.96
CA MET A 3 1.05 4.95 -4.66
C MET A 3 0.77 5.99 -3.57
N PRO A 4 0.25 5.62 -2.41
CA PRO A 4 0.26 6.52 -1.28
C PRO A 4 1.71 6.80 -0.92
N SER A 5 2.20 8.00 -1.22
CA SER A 5 3.55 8.39 -0.89
C SER A 5 3.53 9.62 0.01
N LEU A 6 4.25 9.55 1.11
CA LEU A 6 4.61 10.72 1.89
C LEU A 6 5.73 11.45 1.15
N VAL A 7 5.56 12.73 0.90
CA VAL A 7 6.54 13.55 0.19
C VAL A 7 7.38 14.30 1.19
N GLY A 8 8.64 14.13 1.00
CA GLY A 8 9.78 14.67 1.63
C GLY A 8 9.77 16.05 2.23
N SER A 9 10.74 16.22 3.03
CA SER A 9 11.03 17.39 3.82
C SER A 9 12.03 18.29 3.14
N GLU A 10 11.87 19.58 3.33
CA GLU A 10 12.86 20.59 3.01
C GLU A 10 13.65 20.95 4.26
N MET A 11 14.98 20.85 4.20
CA MET A 11 15.83 21.15 5.34
C MET A 11 17.02 22.04 5.01
N CYS A 12 17.37 22.92 5.95
CA CYS A 12 18.42 23.93 5.83
C CYS A 12 19.86 23.37 5.92
N ILE A 13 20.80 24.14 5.39
CA ILE A 13 22.21 23.92 5.11
C ILE A 13 23.03 23.12 6.16
N ARG A 14 22.71 23.21 7.45
CA ARG A 14 23.51 22.59 8.52
C ARG A 14 23.09 21.18 8.89
N ASP A 15 21.96 20.72 8.39
CA ASP A 15 21.30 19.54 8.92
C ASP A 15 21.25 18.34 7.96
N ARG A 16 22.00 18.35 6.86
CA ARG A 16 22.05 17.22 5.90
C ARG A 16 22.39 15.87 6.54
N TYR A 17 23.18 15.88 7.61
CA TYR A 17 23.47 14.64 8.34
C TYR A 17 22.27 14.15 9.13
N LYS A 18 21.40 15.04 9.66
CA LYS A 18 20.14 14.65 10.27
C LYS A 18 19.18 13.97 9.29
N VAL A 19 19.21 14.39 8.02
CA VAL A 19 18.44 13.70 6.97
C VAL A 19 18.90 12.24 6.79
N LEU A 20 20.20 11.96 6.96
CA LEU A 20 20.69 10.57 6.91
C LEU A 20 20.18 9.76 8.10
N ASP A 21 20.05 10.36 9.28
CA ASP A 21 19.49 9.71 10.46
C ASP A 21 18.00 9.45 10.25
N ASP A 22 17.25 10.40 9.70
CA ASP A 22 15.85 10.22 9.35
C ASP A 22 15.67 9.11 8.28
N ILE A 23 16.51 9.09 7.24
CA ILE A 23 16.50 8.02 6.22
C ILE A 23 16.82 6.67 6.84
N ALA A 24 17.80 6.61 7.75
CA ALA A 24 18.13 5.38 8.47
C ALA A 24 16.96 4.91 9.33
N TRP A 25 16.28 5.84 9.99
CA TRP A 25 15.07 5.53 10.74
C TRP A 25 14.00 4.89 9.83
N PHE A 26 13.69 5.45 8.66
CA PHE A 26 12.73 4.86 7.71
C PHE A 26 13.12 3.44 7.26
N ARG A 27 14.41 3.16 7.14
CA ARG A 27 14.91 1.82 6.80
C ARG A 27 14.70 0.82 7.93
N ASP A 28 14.92 1.25 9.16
CA ASP A 28 15.10 0.34 10.31
C ASP A 28 13.83 0.22 11.17
N TYR A 29 12.97 1.24 11.19
CA TYR A 29 11.76 1.24 12.00
C TYR A 29 10.75 0.20 11.51
N ARG A 30 10.12 -0.46 12.48
CA ARG A 30 9.06 -1.44 12.23
C ARG A 30 7.85 -1.10 13.09
N PHE A 31 6.71 -0.96 12.42
CA PHE A 31 5.44 -0.75 13.10
C PHE A 31 5.04 -2.01 13.87
N PRO A 32 4.55 -1.89 15.12
CA PRO A 32 4.31 -3.04 15.99
C PRO A 32 3.14 -3.94 15.57
N LYS A 33 2.14 -3.41 14.85
CA LYS A 33 1.00 -4.23 14.39
C LYS A 33 1.27 -4.74 12.97
N GLU A 34 1.12 -6.05 12.80
CA GLU A 34 1.28 -6.73 11.52
C GLU A 34 -0.04 -7.34 11.07
N SER A 35 -0.32 -7.25 9.78
CA SER A 35 -1.44 -7.93 9.15
C SER A 35 -1.13 -9.41 8.93
N SER A 36 -2.08 -10.26 9.21
CA SER A 36 -1.96 -11.70 8.91
C SER A 36 -1.94 -12.00 7.40
N LEU A 37 -2.47 -11.09 6.57
CA LEU A 37 -2.56 -11.25 5.12
C LEU A 37 -1.53 -10.42 4.36
N LEU A 38 -1.27 -9.17 4.79
CA LEU A 38 -0.38 -8.23 4.10
C LEU A 38 1.00 -8.13 4.75
N GLY A 39 1.16 -8.66 5.98
CA GLY A 39 2.38 -8.54 6.77
C GLY A 39 2.57 -7.13 7.37
N PRO A 40 3.81 -6.76 7.69
CA PRO A 40 4.13 -5.47 8.30
C PRO A 40 3.94 -4.30 7.34
N VAL A 41 3.73 -3.11 7.91
CA VAL A 41 3.84 -1.85 7.15
C VAL A 41 5.26 -1.74 6.59
N LYS A 42 5.36 -1.41 5.29
CA LYS A 42 6.65 -1.24 4.62
C LYS A 42 6.87 0.23 4.28
N MET A 43 8.06 0.71 4.59
CA MET A 43 8.52 2.04 4.22
C MET A 43 9.76 1.93 3.35
N SER A 44 9.80 2.68 2.25
CA SER A 44 10.93 2.68 1.33
C SER A 44 11.25 4.09 0.88
N VAL A 45 12.47 4.54 1.10
CA VAL A 45 12.95 5.80 0.52
C VAL A 45 13.19 5.56 -0.95
N THR A 46 12.42 6.23 -1.80
CA THR A 46 12.43 6.00 -3.26
C THR A 46 13.17 7.06 -4.05
N MET A 47 13.29 8.26 -3.49
CA MET A 47 14.03 9.36 -4.11
C MET A 47 14.77 10.14 -3.05
N VAL A 48 15.98 10.60 -3.37
CA VAL A 48 16.76 11.56 -2.56
C VAL A 48 17.40 12.57 -3.50
N ASN A 49 17.19 13.85 -3.22
CA ASN A 49 17.74 14.94 -4.00
C ASN A 49 18.48 15.92 -3.09
N ALA A 50 19.78 16.11 -3.32
CA ALA A 50 20.60 17.04 -2.57
C ALA A 50 21.80 17.51 -3.40
N GLY A 51 21.98 18.82 -3.50
CA GLY A 51 23.13 19.46 -4.15
C GLY A 51 23.15 19.36 -5.68
N THR A 52 23.91 20.28 -6.28
CA THR A 52 24.10 20.40 -7.73
C THR A 52 25.56 20.51 -8.12
N GLN A 53 26.46 20.78 -7.15
CA GLN A 53 27.89 20.97 -7.38
C GLN A 53 28.71 20.23 -6.31
N HIS A 54 29.84 19.69 -6.69
CA HIS A 54 30.68 18.85 -5.83
C HIS A 54 31.35 19.60 -4.68
N ASN A 55 31.54 20.91 -4.79
CA ASN A 55 32.23 21.77 -3.83
C ASN A 55 31.32 22.77 -3.11
N VAL A 56 30.01 22.62 -3.26
CA VAL A 56 28.98 23.45 -2.62
C VAL A 56 28.12 22.62 -1.68
N ILE A 57 27.99 23.06 -0.43
CA ILE A 57 27.07 22.45 0.51
C ILE A 57 25.65 22.81 0.08
N PRO A 58 24.78 21.83 -0.20
CA PRO A 58 23.40 22.10 -0.59
C PRO A 58 22.64 22.84 0.52
N ASP A 59 21.82 23.76 0.11
CA ASP A 59 20.87 24.51 0.96
C ASP A 59 19.62 23.70 1.30
N ARG A 60 19.37 22.65 0.52
CA ARG A 60 18.19 21.80 0.64
C ARG A 60 18.51 20.34 0.35
N CYS A 61 17.90 19.46 1.14
CA CYS A 61 17.85 18.03 0.87
C CYS A 61 16.40 17.58 0.97
N THR A 62 15.88 16.92 -0.07
CA THR A 62 14.55 16.36 -0.11
C THR A 62 14.59 14.88 -0.39
N PHE A 63 13.68 14.12 0.22
CA PHE A 63 13.52 12.71 -0.09
C PHE A 63 12.03 12.32 -0.10
N VAL A 64 11.72 11.25 -0.80
CA VAL A 64 10.37 10.70 -0.92
C VAL A 64 10.35 9.31 -0.32
N VAL A 65 9.34 9.06 0.50
CA VAL A 65 9.10 7.74 1.10
C VAL A 65 7.81 7.16 0.56
N ASP A 66 7.88 5.96 0.00
CA ASP A 66 6.70 5.14 -0.30
C ASP A 66 6.35 4.32 0.93
N ILE A 67 5.09 4.43 1.38
CA ILE A 67 4.57 3.71 2.53
C ILE A 67 3.45 2.78 2.09
N ARG A 68 3.64 1.49 2.32
CA ARG A 68 2.64 0.45 2.10
C ARG A 68 1.98 0.13 3.43
N SER A 69 0.80 0.70 3.64
CA SER A 69 -0.01 0.46 4.82
C SER A 69 -0.70 -0.92 4.77
N ASN A 70 -1.14 -1.37 5.92
CA ASN A 70 -2.03 -2.51 6.08
C ASN A 70 -3.31 -2.07 6.80
N GLU A 71 -4.25 -2.98 6.99
CA GLU A 71 -5.55 -2.71 7.64
C GLU A 71 -5.46 -2.40 9.14
N CYS A 72 -4.28 -2.61 9.77
CA CYS A 72 -4.09 -2.36 11.19
C CYS A 72 -3.88 -0.88 11.54
N TYR A 73 -3.66 -0.04 10.53
CA TYR A 73 -3.38 1.39 10.69
C TYR A 73 -4.10 2.23 9.64
N SER A 74 -4.63 3.36 10.06
CA SER A 74 -4.99 4.43 9.14
C SER A 74 -3.75 5.16 8.63
N ASN A 75 -3.85 5.80 7.47
CA ASN A 75 -2.75 6.60 6.94
C ASN A 75 -2.39 7.78 7.86
N GLN A 76 -3.36 8.33 8.60
CA GLN A 76 -3.14 9.39 9.56
C GLN A 76 -2.31 8.89 10.76
N GLU A 77 -2.66 7.73 11.33
CA GLU A 77 -1.90 7.14 12.45
C GLU A 77 -0.44 6.85 12.05
N LEU A 78 -0.21 6.35 10.81
CA LEU A 78 1.14 6.15 10.30
C LEU A 78 1.91 7.46 10.20
N PHE A 79 1.28 8.50 9.69
CA PHE A 79 1.91 9.82 9.55
C PHE A 79 2.23 10.46 10.90
N ASP A 80 1.28 10.40 11.84
CA ASP A 80 1.44 10.95 13.19
C ASP A 80 2.57 10.22 13.94
N GLU A 81 2.70 8.92 13.76
CA GLU A 81 3.81 8.15 14.35
C GLU A 81 5.15 8.52 13.73
N ILE A 82 5.21 8.65 12.40
CA ILE A 82 6.43 9.08 11.70
C ILE A 82 6.89 10.45 12.20
N GLN A 83 5.99 11.40 12.33
CA GLN A 83 6.33 12.76 12.77
C GLN A 83 6.96 12.82 14.17
N LYS A 84 6.71 11.83 15.03
CA LYS A 84 7.33 11.76 16.36
C LYS A 84 8.81 11.39 16.33
N HIS A 85 9.26 10.76 15.26
CA HIS A 85 10.57 10.15 15.19
C HIS A 85 11.54 10.85 14.24
N ILE A 86 11.04 11.59 13.27
CA ILE A 86 11.88 12.33 12.33
C ILE A 86 12.10 13.76 12.80
N THR A 87 13.23 14.31 12.40
CA THR A 87 13.61 15.71 12.73
C THR A 87 13.28 16.68 11.60
N CYS A 88 13.09 16.16 10.40
CA CYS A 88 12.79 16.95 9.22
C CYS A 88 11.28 17.26 9.09
N GLU A 89 10.94 18.28 8.32
CA GLU A 89 9.55 18.58 7.98
C GLU A 89 9.00 17.48 7.04
N ALA A 90 7.92 16.83 7.43
CA ALA A 90 7.23 15.84 6.62
C ALA A 90 5.89 16.37 6.12
N LYS A 91 5.59 16.10 4.86
CA LYS A 91 4.31 16.43 4.24
C LYS A 91 3.72 15.20 3.56
N ALA A 92 2.52 14.82 3.98
CA ALA A 92 1.79 13.77 3.30
C ALA A 92 1.27 14.26 1.94
N ARG A 93 1.46 13.46 0.91
CA ARG A 93 0.91 13.74 -0.42
C ARG A 93 -0.62 13.56 -0.42
N SER A 94 -1.11 12.51 0.24
CA SER A 94 -2.54 12.23 0.39
C SER A 94 -2.78 11.18 1.47
N PHE A 95 -3.90 11.28 2.18
CA PHE A 95 -4.41 10.26 3.10
C PHE A 95 -5.55 9.44 2.50
N ARG A 96 -5.93 9.72 1.25
CA ARG A 96 -7.16 9.22 0.63
C ARG A 96 -7.15 7.73 0.33
N LEU A 97 -5.99 7.16 0.01
CA LEU A 97 -5.87 5.76 -0.39
C LEU A 97 -5.60 4.90 0.84
N SER A 98 -6.60 4.16 1.28
CA SER A 98 -6.52 3.30 2.45
C SER A 98 -6.35 1.84 2.07
N SER A 99 -5.78 1.04 2.98
CA SER A 99 -5.85 -0.42 2.87
C SER A 99 -7.31 -0.86 2.98
N SER A 100 -7.73 -1.77 2.11
CA SER A 100 -9.06 -2.35 2.12
C SER A 100 -9.01 -3.76 2.69
N HIS A 101 -10.04 -4.15 3.42
CA HIS A 101 -10.18 -5.49 3.96
C HIS A 101 -11.65 -5.89 4.09
N VAL A 102 -11.87 -7.18 4.24
CA VAL A 102 -13.16 -7.77 4.60
C VAL A 102 -12.92 -8.86 5.62
N ALA A 103 -13.77 -8.93 6.63
CA ALA A 103 -13.65 -9.95 7.67
C ALA A 103 -13.80 -11.36 7.08
N PRO A 104 -12.98 -12.34 7.52
CA PRO A 104 -13.09 -13.72 7.06
C PRO A 104 -14.48 -14.31 7.26
N GLU A 105 -15.19 -13.88 8.30
CA GLU A 105 -16.53 -14.33 8.67
C GLU A 105 -17.65 -13.76 7.77
N HIS A 106 -17.31 -12.78 6.91
CA HIS A 106 -18.28 -12.17 6.01
C HIS A 106 -18.94 -13.22 5.10
N PRO A 107 -20.28 -13.22 4.94
CA PRO A 107 -21.00 -14.27 4.21
C PRO A 107 -20.46 -14.55 2.81
N VAL A 108 -20.09 -13.51 2.06
CA VAL A 108 -19.49 -13.64 0.72
C VAL A 108 -18.15 -14.34 0.77
N VAL A 109 -17.31 -14.04 1.78
CA VAL A 109 -16.00 -14.68 1.95
C VAL A 109 -16.18 -16.16 2.30
N GLN A 110 -17.07 -16.48 3.24
CA GLN A 110 -17.36 -17.87 3.62
C GLN A 110 -17.89 -18.67 2.44
N LYS A 111 -18.77 -18.08 1.62
CA LYS A 111 -19.26 -18.74 0.42
C LYS A 111 -18.16 -18.96 -0.61
N ALA A 112 -17.27 -17.98 -0.82
CA ALA A 112 -16.12 -18.15 -1.71
C ALA A 112 -15.20 -19.30 -1.23
N ILE A 113 -14.96 -19.42 0.09
CA ILE A 113 -14.19 -20.51 0.68
C ILE A 113 -14.91 -21.86 0.43
N ALA A 114 -16.21 -21.94 0.63
CA ALA A 114 -17.00 -23.14 0.34
C ALA A 114 -16.90 -23.54 -1.14
N MET A 115 -16.79 -22.57 -2.05
CA MET A 115 -16.50 -22.76 -3.47
C MET A 115 -15.03 -23.10 -3.78
N LYS A 116 -14.23 -23.44 -2.74
CA LYS A 116 -12.80 -23.78 -2.84
C LYS A 116 -11.92 -22.63 -3.35
N ARG A 117 -12.31 -21.39 -3.11
CA ARG A 117 -11.47 -20.22 -3.38
C ARG A 117 -10.63 -19.91 -2.16
N THR A 118 -9.33 -19.66 -2.35
CA THR A 118 -8.40 -19.35 -1.26
C THR A 118 -8.26 -17.83 -1.15
N PRO A 119 -8.65 -17.21 -0.04
CA PRO A 119 -8.36 -15.79 0.21
C PRO A 119 -6.86 -15.54 0.29
N PHE A 120 -6.43 -14.40 -0.22
CA PHE A 120 -5.05 -13.95 -0.10
C PHE A 120 -4.99 -12.42 -0.03
N GLY A 121 -3.94 -11.90 0.62
CA GLY A 121 -3.63 -10.48 0.63
C GLY A 121 -2.87 -10.08 -0.64
N SER A 122 -3.22 -8.95 -1.24
CA SER A 122 -2.53 -8.40 -2.39
C SER A 122 -1.94 -7.02 -2.06
N PRO A 123 -0.64 -6.80 -2.26
CA PRO A 123 -0.01 -5.49 -2.03
C PRO A 123 -0.29 -4.50 -3.18
N THR A 124 -1.03 -4.91 -4.22
CA THR A 124 -1.34 -4.06 -5.36
C THR A 124 -2.48 -3.11 -5.04
N LEU A 125 -2.31 -1.84 -5.42
CA LEU A 125 -3.37 -0.85 -5.31
C LEU A 125 -4.49 -1.14 -6.31
N SER A 126 -5.73 -0.94 -5.88
CA SER A 126 -6.92 -1.00 -6.72
C SER A 126 -7.92 0.07 -6.28
N ASP A 127 -9.02 0.22 -7.00
CA ASP A 127 -10.11 1.15 -6.68
C ASP A 127 -10.70 0.92 -5.27
N GLN A 128 -10.52 -0.28 -4.71
CA GLN A 128 -10.87 -0.58 -3.31
C GLN A 128 -10.24 0.39 -2.30
N ALA A 129 -9.07 0.94 -2.59
CA ALA A 129 -8.41 1.92 -1.73
C ALA A 129 -9.23 3.20 -1.53
N LEU A 130 -10.23 3.44 -2.38
CA LEU A 130 -11.16 4.57 -2.28
C LEU A 130 -12.51 4.19 -1.66
N MET A 131 -12.71 2.91 -1.34
CA MET A 131 -13.97 2.41 -0.78
C MET A 131 -13.91 2.42 0.74
N PRO A 132 -14.74 3.23 1.44
CA PRO A 132 -14.73 3.33 2.90
C PRO A 132 -15.52 2.20 3.59
N PHE A 133 -15.82 1.13 2.87
CA PHE A 133 -16.59 -0.02 3.35
C PHE A 133 -15.83 -1.33 3.10
N PRO A 134 -16.17 -2.40 3.85
CA PRO A 134 -15.57 -3.71 3.64
C PRO A 134 -15.75 -4.16 2.19
N SER A 135 -14.65 -4.55 1.55
CA SER A 135 -14.65 -4.94 0.16
C SER A 135 -13.67 -6.07 -0.11
N LEU A 136 -14.01 -6.95 -1.03
CA LEU A 136 -13.11 -7.97 -1.53
C LEU A 136 -12.92 -7.81 -3.04
N LYS A 137 -11.75 -8.16 -3.52
CA LYS A 137 -11.43 -8.19 -4.94
C LYS A 137 -11.47 -9.63 -5.44
N MET A 138 -12.21 -9.84 -6.50
CA MET A 138 -12.28 -11.11 -7.20
C MET A 138 -12.36 -10.84 -8.70
N GLY A 139 -11.70 -11.65 -9.51
CA GLY A 139 -11.73 -11.48 -10.96
C GLY A 139 -11.35 -12.76 -11.68
N PRO A 140 -11.60 -12.83 -13.00
CA PRO A 140 -11.14 -13.92 -13.84
C PRO A 140 -9.61 -13.90 -13.99
N GLY A 141 -9.04 -15.03 -14.41
CA GLY A 141 -7.62 -15.14 -14.70
C GLY A 141 -6.73 -15.38 -13.48
N LYS A 142 -5.44 -15.17 -13.67
CA LYS A 142 -4.41 -15.38 -12.65
C LYS A 142 -3.60 -14.11 -12.44
N SER A 143 -3.49 -13.65 -11.20
CA SER A 143 -2.72 -12.45 -10.84
C SER A 143 -1.25 -12.51 -11.29
N ALA A 144 -0.66 -13.71 -11.42
CA ALA A 144 0.71 -13.86 -11.87
C ALA A 144 0.94 -13.47 -13.34
N ARG A 145 -0.12 -13.32 -14.13
CA ARG A 145 -0.07 -12.84 -15.51
C ARG A 145 -0.24 -11.33 -15.64
N SER A 146 -0.68 -10.68 -14.59
CA SER A 146 -0.87 -9.23 -14.56
C SER A 146 0.46 -8.50 -14.47
N HIS A 147 0.57 -7.35 -15.14
CA HIS A 147 1.78 -6.52 -15.20
C HIS A 147 3.00 -7.22 -15.83
N THR A 148 2.77 -8.17 -16.72
CA THR A 148 3.82 -8.80 -17.54
C THR A 148 3.83 -8.21 -18.94
N ALA A 149 4.96 -8.40 -19.69
CA ALA A 149 5.11 -7.86 -21.05
C ALA A 149 4.01 -8.34 -22.02
N ASP A 150 3.57 -9.58 -21.87
CA ASP A 150 2.52 -10.21 -22.67
C ASP A 150 1.32 -10.57 -21.78
N GLU A 151 0.78 -9.59 -21.08
CA GLU A 151 -0.39 -9.80 -20.21
C GLU A 151 -1.58 -10.32 -21.03
N PHE A 152 -2.17 -11.44 -20.60
CA PHE A 152 -3.29 -12.05 -21.29
C PHE A 152 -4.27 -12.71 -20.33
N ILE A 153 -5.49 -12.94 -20.83
CA ILE A 153 -6.53 -13.74 -20.20
C ILE A 153 -7.15 -14.66 -21.26
N PHE A 154 -7.51 -15.87 -20.88
CA PHE A 154 -8.27 -16.75 -21.77
C PHE A 154 -9.76 -16.40 -21.74
N VAL A 155 -10.42 -16.40 -22.90
CA VAL A 155 -11.86 -16.15 -23.02
C VAL A 155 -12.66 -17.09 -22.09
N LYS A 156 -12.28 -18.36 -22.03
CA LYS A 156 -12.87 -19.35 -21.14
C LYS A 156 -12.82 -18.95 -19.66
N GLU A 157 -11.76 -18.30 -19.20
CA GLU A 157 -11.65 -17.82 -17.82
C GLU A 157 -12.67 -16.71 -17.52
N ILE A 158 -13.02 -15.91 -18.53
CA ILE A 158 -14.07 -14.88 -18.42
C ILE A 158 -15.44 -15.54 -18.31
N GLU A 159 -15.72 -16.52 -19.18
CA GLU A 159 -16.99 -17.27 -19.17
C GLU A 159 -17.20 -18.03 -17.84
N GLU A 160 -16.15 -18.70 -17.35
CA GLU A 160 -16.17 -19.39 -16.06
C GLU A 160 -16.40 -18.42 -14.89
N ALA A 161 -15.85 -17.20 -14.97
CA ALA A 161 -16.03 -16.19 -13.93
C ALA A 161 -17.47 -15.70 -13.85
N ILE A 162 -18.19 -15.60 -14.96
CA ILE A 162 -19.62 -15.23 -14.96
C ILE A 162 -20.41 -16.24 -14.13
N GLY A 163 -20.22 -17.55 -14.40
CA GLY A 163 -20.85 -18.62 -13.62
C GLY A 163 -20.49 -18.57 -12.14
N MET A 164 -19.21 -18.33 -11.85
CA MET A 164 -18.72 -18.19 -10.49
C MET A 164 -19.37 -17.01 -9.75
N TYR A 165 -19.53 -15.85 -10.40
CA TYR A 165 -20.19 -14.70 -9.75
C TYR A 165 -21.68 -14.97 -9.48
N LEU A 166 -22.37 -15.61 -10.40
CA LEU A 166 -23.76 -16.00 -10.19
C LEU A 166 -23.89 -16.92 -8.97
N GLU A 167 -23.08 -17.97 -8.91
CA GLU A 167 -23.05 -18.89 -7.78
C GLU A 167 -22.66 -18.18 -6.46
N LEU A 168 -21.67 -17.29 -6.49
CA LEU A 168 -21.19 -16.56 -5.32
C LEU A 168 -22.26 -15.66 -4.71
N LEU A 169 -23.04 -14.98 -5.55
CA LEU A 169 -24.01 -13.96 -5.10
C LEU A 169 -25.40 -14.54 -4.86
N GLU A 170 -25.71 -15.71 -5.42
CA GLU A 170 -27.01 -16.34 -5.25
C GLU A 170 -27.29 -16.70 -3.78
N GLY A 171 -28.39 -16.17 -3.22
CA GLY A 171 -28.83 -16.46 -1.86
C GLY A 171 -27.96 -15.89 -0.74
N VAL A 172 -26.97 -15.05 -1.04
CA VAL A 172 -26.20 -14.35 0.00
C VAL A 172 -27.04 -13.21 0.57
N LYS A 173 -27.25 -13.26 1.88
CA LYS A 173 -27.83 -12.14 2.65
C LYS A 173 -26.68 -11.36 3.28
N ILE A 174 -26.57 -10.10 2.93
CA ILE A 174 -25.55 -9.14 3.43
C ILE A 174 -26.16 -8.33 4.56
#